data_f2bf51c9d88c037e6b23c936289fd0c3
#
_entry.id   f2bf51c9d88c037e6b23c936289fd0c3
#
_cell.length_a   1.000
_cell.length_b   1.000
_cell.length_c   1.000
_cell.angle_alpha   90.00
_cell.angle_beta   90.00
_cell.angle_gamma   90.00
#
_symmetry.space_group_name_H-M   'P 1'
#
loop_
_entity.id
_entity.type
_entity.pdbx_description
1 polymer ?
#
loop_
_entity_poly.entity_id
_entity_poly.type
_entity_poly.pdbx_seq_one_letter_code
_entity_poly.pdbx_strand_id
1 'polypeptide(L)'
;YRVIAVDQRGHGDTDWADDGDYSLDSMQADMDGVIEGLGLDDFNLMGHSMGGRNSFIWASRHPKTLRSLTIVDTGPETQRQGQDRIRNFRELPNNLDSFQEFADRIKEYTGRTEEQVLGALKYSIRQTSDGKWSWKWDPATKSRGRTADPKWPVEKLWECVQAVDCPSLVLRGDRSDIFSEETLAKMGKVMVDCTTETISNAGHLVQGDNPVDFITAARGILSRVNR
;
A
#
# COMPACT_ATOMS: atom_id res chain seq x y z
N TYR A 1 -17.82 -12.18 2.32
CA TYR A 1 -16.63 -12.23 1.46
C TYR A 1 -15.57 -13.17 2.04
N ARG A 2 -14.88 -13.90 1.16
CA ARG A 2 -13.58 -14.48 1.50
C ARG A 2 -12.52 -13.39 1.33
N VAL A 3 -11.73 -13.13 2.35
CA VAL A 3 -10.65 -12.12 2.32
C VAL A 3 -9.31 -12.83 2.34
N ILE A 4 -8.41 -12.42 1.43
CA ILE A 4 -7.04 -12.89 1.35
C ILE A 4 -6.15 -11.66 1.51
N ALA A 5 -5.32 -11.63 2.54
CA ALA A 5 -4.32 -10.61 2.78
C ALA A 5 -2.93 -11.25 2.58
N VAL A 6 -2.14 -10.64 1.70
CA VAL A 6 -0.81 -11.16 1.35
C VAL A 6 0.25 -10.21 1.87
N ASP A 7 1.20 -10.74 2.62
CA ASP A 7 2.45 -10.04 2.91
C ASP A 7 3.31 -10.06 1.63
N GLN A 8 3.60 -8.88 1.07
CA GLN A 8 4.43 -8.80 -0.13
C GLN A 8 5.87 -9.20 0.18
N ARG A 9 6.63 -9.66 -0.83
CA ARG A 9 8.05 -10.05 -0.66
C ARG A 9 8.81 -9.05 0.22
N GLY A 10 9.60 -9.58 1.14
CA GLY A 10 10.40 -8.80 2.08
C GLY A 10 9.61 -8.08 3.18
N HIS A 11 8.32 -8.41 3.37
CA HIS A 11 7.48 -7.85 4.42
C HIS A 11 6.74 -8.96 5.15
N GLY A 12 6.37 -8.68 6.41
CA GLY A 12 5.58 -9.60 7.23
C GLY A 12 6.25 -10.95 7.43
N ASP A 13 5.49 -12.00 7.21
CA ASP A 13 5.95 -13.38 7.36
C ASP A 13 6.32 -14.05 6.01
N THR A 14 6.29 -13.29 4.90
CA THR A 14 6.79 -13.72 3.58
C THR A 14 8.32 -13.67 3.54
N ASP A 15 8.92 -14.59 2.79
CA ASP A 15 10.36 -14.71 2.63
C ASP A 15 11.00 -13.42 2.10
N TRP A 16 12.23 -13.20 2.48
CA TRP A 16 13.07 -12.14 1.94
C TRP A 16 13.70 -12.59 0.62
N ALA A 17 13.92 -11.67 -0.30
CA ALA A 17 14.56 -11.99 -1.57
C ALA A 17 16.07 -12.23 -1.37
N ASP A 18 16.55 -13.44 -1.63
CA ASP A 18 17.96 -13.83 -1.47
C ASP A 18 18.90 -12.98 -2.33
N ASP A 19 18.43 -12.55 -3.49
CA ASP A 19 19.14 -11.68 -4.43
C ASP A 19 18.90 -10.18 -4.17
N GLY A 20 18.11 -9.84 -3.15
CA GLY A 20 17.71 -8.47 -2.84
C GLY A 20 16.84 -7.81 -3.90
N ASP A 21 16.25 -8.59 -4.82
CA ASP A 21 15.39 -8.03 -5.86
C ASP A 21 13.98 -7.73 -5.34
N TYR A 22 13.74 -6.46 -5.16
CA TYR A 22 12.46 -5.88 -4.78
C TYR A 22 11.92 -4.97 -5.91
N SER A 23 12.26 -5.14 -7.19
CA SER A 23 11.77 -4.35 -8.32
C SER A 23 10.25 -4.43 -8.49
N LEU A 24 9.67 -3.43 -9.11
CA LEU A 24 8.26 -3.48 -9.47
C LEU A 24 7.96 -4.70 -10.34
N ASP A 25 8.88 -5.06 -11.23
CA ASP A 25 8.72 -6.25 -12.09
C ASP A 25 8.61 -7.53 -11.26
N SER A 26 9.48 -7.70 -10.26
CA SER A 26 9.44 -8.87 -9.35
C SER A 26 8.19 -8.87 -8.47
N MET A 27 7.74 -7.72 -7.98
CA MET A 27 6.47 -7.62 -7.24
C MET A 27 5.26 -7.93 -8.13
N GLN A 28 5.30 -7.60 -9.41
CA GLN A 28 4.26 -8.00 -10.36
C GLN A 28 4.25 -9.51 -10.59
N ALA A 29 5.42 -10.12 -10.75
CA ALA A 29 5.54 -11.57 -10.88
C ALA A 29 5.03 -12.33 -9.65
N ASP A 30 5.26 -11.79 -8.44
CA ASP A 30 4.67 -12.36 -7.22
C ASP A 30 3.15 -12.28 -7.22
N MET A 31 2.58 -11.16 -7.67
CA MET A 31 1.12 -11.03 -7.77
C MET A 31 0.56 -12.06 -8.76
N ASP A 32 1.19 -12.23 -9.92
CA ASP A 32 0.80 -13.26 -10.89
C ASP A 32 0.84 -14.65 -10.23
N GLY A 33 1.95 -15.00 -9.57
CA GLY A 33 2.10 -16.29 -8.90
C GLY A 33 1.08 -16.55 -7.79
N VAL A 34 0.75 -15.55 -6.98
CA VAL A 34 -0.25 -15.67 -5.90
C VAL A 34 -1.66 -15.85 -6.49
N ILE A 35 -2.01 -15.05 -7.50
CA ILE A 35 -3.34 -15.09 -8.13
C ILE A 35 -3.55 -16.43 -8.84
N GLU A 36 -2.56 -16.87 -9.63
CA GLU A 36 -2.57 -18.15 -10.31
C GLU A 36 -2.57 -19.33 -9.32
N GLY A 37 -1.66 -19.32 -8.35
CA GLY A 37 -1.52 -20.39 -7.35
C GLY A 37 -2.75 -20.59 -6.47
N LEU A 38 -3.55 -19.53 -6.26
CA LEU A 38 -4.81 -19.59 -5.52
C LEU A 38 -6.03 -19.79 -6.43
N GLY A 39 -5.84 -19.83 -7.74
CA GLY A 39 -6.92 -19.97 -8.73
C GLY A 39 -7.94 -18.82 -8.63
N LEU A 40 -7.48 -17.59 -8.44
CA LEU A 40 -8.37 -16.44 -8.29
C LEU A 40 -8.80 -15.94 -9.67
N ASP A 41 -10.10 -15.87 -9.83
CA ASP A 41 -10.76 -15.31 -11.01
C ASP A 41 -11.94 -14.44 -10.54
N ASP A 42 -12.22 -13.35 -11.25
CA ASP A 42 -13.35 -12.47 -10.97
C ASP A 42 -13.41 -12.01 -9.48
N PHE A 43 -12.35 -11.36 -9.01
CA PHE A 43 -12.19 -10.93 -7.62
C PHE A 43 -12.08 -9.41 -7.47
N ASN A 44 -12.21 -8.91 -6.23
CA ASN A 44 -11.95 -7.52 -5.90
C ASN A 44 -10.53 -7.37 -5.38
N LEU A 45 -9.76 -6.45 -5.95
CA LEU A 45 -8.40 -6.15 -5.52
C LEU A 45 -8.35 -4.83 -4.75
N MET A 46 -7.69 -4.84 -3.59
CA MET A 46 -7.48 -3.63 -2.80
C MET A 46 -6.01 -3.51 -2.43
N GLY A 47 -5.44 -2.33 -2.63
CA GLY A 47 -4.06 -2.04 -2.25
C GLY A 47 -3.88 -0.67 -1.62
N HIS A 48 -3.05 -0.58 -0.58
CA HIS A 48 -2.66 0.66 0.08
C HIS A 48 -1.21 1.01 -0.26
N SER A 49 -0.94 2.28 -0.53
CA SER A 49 0.43 2.78 -0.75
C SER A 49 1.19 1.96 -1.82
N MET A 50 2.28 1.30 -1.47
CA MET A 50 3.01 0.38 -2.34
C MET A 50 2.11 -0.71 -2.92
N GLY A 51 1.24 -1.30 -2.09
CA GLY A 51 0.25 -2.28 -2.54
C GLY A 51 -0.74 -1.68 -3.55
N GLY A 52 -1.16 -0.44 -3.38
CA GLY A 52 -2.04 0.26 -4.32
C GLY A 52 -1.36 0.50 -5.67
N ARG A 53 -0.08 0.91 -5.66
CA ARG A 53 0.71 1.05 -6.88
C ARG A 53 0.86 -0.29 -7.60
N ASN A 54 1.22 -1.34 -6.89
CA ASN A 54 1.33 -2.68 -7.47
C ASN A 54 -0.02 -3.14 -8.05
N SER A 55 -1.12 -2.82 -7.38
CA SER A 55 -2.47 -3.23 -7.81
C SER A 55 -2.90 -2.55 -9.11
N PHE A 56 -2.71 -1.24 -9.29
CA PHE A 56 -3.11 -0.61 -10.54
C PHE A 56 -2.18 -0.98 -11.72
N ILE A 57 -0.89 -1.22 -11.47
CA ILE A 57 0.03 -1.73 -12.49
C ILE A 57 -0.42 -3.14 -12.92
N TRP A 58 -0.73 -4.00 -11.96
CA TRP A 58 -1.21 -5.35 -12.24
C TRP A 58 -2.54 -5.32 -13.02
N ALA A 59 -3.51 -4.55 -12.56
CA ALA A 59 -4.82 -4.42 -13.19
C ALA A 59 -4.72 -3.95 -14.66
N SER A 60 -3.80 -3.02 -14.96
CA SER A 60 -3.58 -2.52 -16.32
C SER A 60 -3.09 -3.59 -17.31
N ARG A 61 -2.48 -4.66 -16.80
CA ARG A 61 -1.92 -5.77 -17.58
C ARG A 61 -2.88 -6.97 -17.68
N HIS A 62 -3.93 -6.99 -16.86
CA HIS A 62 -4.88 -8.09 -16.75
C HIS A 62 -6.32 -7.59 -16.92
N PRO A 63 -6.69 -7.13 -18.13
CA PRO A 63 -8.03 -6.60 -18.38
C PRO A 63 -9.10 -7.68 -18.16
N LYS A 64 -10.25 -7.26 -17.63
CA LYS A 64 -11.44 -8.10 -17.35
C LYS A 64 -11.25 -9.19 -16.29
N THR A 65 -10.17 -9.13 -15.50
CA THR A 65 -9.92 -10.11 -14.42
C THR A 65 -10.52 -9.67 -13.10
N LEU A 66 -10.64 -8.34 -12.90
CA LEU A 66 -11.11 -7.78 -11.65
C LEU A 66 -12.58 -7.37 -11.71
N ARG A 67 -13.34 -7.68 -10.66
CA ARG A 67 -14.65 -7.07 -10.40
C ARG A 67 -14.53 -5.61 -10.04
N SER A 68 -13.54 -5.28 -9.21
CA SER A 68 -13.22 -3.90 -8.85
C SER A 68 -11.78 -3.75 -8.38
N LEU A 69 -11.28 -2.53 -8.47
CA LEU A 69 -10.00 -2.11 -7.91
C LEU A 69 -10.20 -1.00 -6.87
N THR A 70 -9.64 -1.15 -5.68
CA THR A 70 -9.57 -0.08 -4.68
C THR A 70 -8.12 0.32 -4.44
N ILE A 71 -7.81 1.58 -4.72
CA ILE A 71 -6.47 2.17 -4.54
C ILE A 71 -6.54 3.11 -3.34
N VAL A 72 -5.71 2.86 -2.32
CA VAL A 72 -5.73 3.64 -1.07
C VAL A 72 -4.45 4.45 -0.94
N ASP A 73 -4.61 5.75 -0.95
CA ASP A 73 -3.64 6.79 -0.66
C ASP A 73 -2.31 6.67 -1.44
N THR A 74 -2.43 6.45 -2.73
CA THR A 74 -1.32 6.42 -3.69
C THR A 74 -1.79 6.66 -5.11
N GLY A 75 -0.83 7.00 -5.98
CA GLY A 75 -1.06 7.18 -7.41
C GLY A 75 0.26 7.17 -8.19
N PRO A 76 0.22 7.53 -9.47
CA PRO A 76 1.42 7.66 -10.30
C PRO A 76 2.43 8.69 -9.77
N GLU A 77 1.92 9.75 -9.18
CA GLU A 77 2.72 10.81 -8.58
C GLU A 77 2.56 10.82 -7.07
N THR A 78 3.67 10.99 -6.36
CA THR A 78 3.69 11.08 -4.90
C THR A 78 4.43 12.34 -4.45
N GLN A 79 3.98 12.95 -3.36
CA GLN A 79 4.56 14.18 -2.84
C GLN A 79 5.91 13.91 -2.17
N ARG A 80 6.88 14.78 -2.47
CA ARG A 80 8.25 14.67 -1.95
C ARG A 80 8.29 14.70 -0.43
N GLN A 81 7.47 15.54 0.20
CA GLN A 81 7.43 15.69 1.65
C GLN A 81 7.18 14.34 2.36
N GLY A 82 6.15 13.62 1.93
CA GLY A 82 5.83 12.33 2.52
C GLY A 82 6.86 11.24 2.18
N GLN A 83 7.42 11.27 0.95
CA GLN A 83 8.53 10.37 0.60
C GLN A 83 9.74 10.58 1.50
N ASP A 84 10.12 11.85 1.76
CA ASP A 84 11.23 12.19 2.64
C ASP A 84 10.94 11.75 4.08
N ARG A 85 9.70 11.93 4.57
CA ARG A 85 9.29 11.48 5.89
C ARG A 85 9.38 9.96 6.04
N ILE A 86 8.88 9.20 5.07
CA ILE A 86 9.00 7.72 5.05
C ILE A 86 10.47 7.31 5.02
N ARG A 87 11.27 7.93 4.16
CA ARG A 87 12.70 7.63 4.06
C ARG A 87 13.39 7.85 5.39
N ASN A 88 13.21 9.02 6.01
CA ASN A 88 13.83 9.35 7.30
C ASN A 88 13.43 8.36 8.40
N PHE A 89 12.15 7.95 8.44
CA PHE A 89 11.69 6.90 9.36
C PHE A 89 12.40 5.57 9.11
N ARG A 90 12.56 5.17 7.86
CA ARG A 90 13.21 3.90 7.48
C ARG A 90 14.73 3.90 7.69
N GLU A 91 15.39 5.07 7.73
CA GLU A 91 16.82 5.19 8.07
C GLU A 91 17.11 4.93 9.56
N LEU A 92 16.09 5.01 10.42
CA LEU A 92 16.25 4.70 11.84
C LEU A 92 16.70 3.23 12.05
N PRO A 93 17.36 2.90 13.19
CA PRO A 93 17.75 1.52 13.49
C PRO A 93 16.59 0.54 13.39
N ASN A 94 16.83 -0.61 12.76
CA ASN A 94 15.83 -1.66 12.61
C ASN A 94 15.62 -2.48 13.88
N ASN A 95 16.68 -2.62 14.68
CA ASN A 95 16.66 -3.42 15.90
C ASN A 95 16.65 -2.49 17.11
N LEU A 96 15.74 -2.73 18.03
CA LEU A 96 15.59 -2.00 19.29
C LEU A 96 15.58 -2.97 20.46
N ASP A 97 15.90 -2.47 21.65
CA ASP A 97 16.02 -3.28 22.84
C ASP A 97 14.64 -3.63 23.44
N SER A 98 13.59 -2.86 23.13
CA SER A 98 12.26 -3.11 23.68
C SER A 98 11.15 -2.89 22.66
N PHE A 99 10.02 -3.58 22.92
CA PHE A 99 8.76 -3.35 22.21
C PHE A 99 8.25 -1.91 22.39
N GLN A 100 8.45 -1.34 23.58
CA GLN A 100 7.99 0.01 23.91
C GLN A 100 8.72 1.08 23.06
N GLU A 101 10.03 0.92 22.83
CA GLU A 101 10.78 1.84 21.95
C GLU A 101 10.22 1.88 20.53
N PHE A 102 9.75 0.72 19.98
CA PHE A 102 9.05 0.69 18.71
C PHE A 102 7.73 1.44 18.78
N ALA A 103 6.96 1.24 19.86
CA ALA A 103 5.67 1.90 20.04
C ALA A 103 5.84 3.42 20.10
N ASP A 104 6.80 3.91 20.88
CA ASP A 104 7.07 5.35 21.03
C ASP A 104 7.52 5.98 19.70
N ARG A 105 8.38 5.30 18.95
CA ARG A 105 8.84 5.74 17.62
C ARG A 105 7.68 5.84 16.62
N ILE A 106 6.75 4.87 16.63
CA ILE A 106 5.60 4.89 15.74
C ILE A 106 4.60 5.97 16.15
N LYS A 107 4.39 6.17 17.46
CA LYS A 107 3.57 7.28 17.97
C LYS A 107 4.10 8.63 17.48
N GLU A 108 5.39 8.86 17.63
CA GLU A 108 6.04 10.07 17.16
C GLU A 108 5.90 10.26 15.64
N TYR A 109 6.12 9.19 14.88
CA TYR A 109 6.05 9.21 13.42
C TYR A 109 4.64 9.43 12.89
N THR A 110 3.62 8.79 13.50
CA THR A 110 2.24 8.75 12.99
C THR A 110 1.28 9.70 13.67
N GLY A 111 1.60 10.18 14.89
CA GLY A 111 0.69 10.93 15.74
C GLY A 111 -0.50 10.11 16.28
N ARG A 112 -0.46 8.78 16.17
CA ARG A 112 -1.53 7.88 16.63
C ARG A 112 -1.54 7.69 18.14
N THR A 113 -2.70 7.25 18.64
CA THR A 113 -2.81 6.85 20.04
C THR A 113 -2.01 5.58 20.33
N GLU A 114 -1.64 5.39 21.59
CA GLU A 114 -0.92 4.19 22.02
C GLU A 114 -1.68 2.91 21.69
N GLU A 115 -2.99 2.88 21.94
CA GLU A 115 -3.85 1.73 21.62
C GLU A 115 -3.81 1.36 20.15
N GLN A 116 -3.93 2.35 19.25
CA GLN A 116 -3.84 2.15 17.81
C GLN A 116 -2.47 1.60 17.37
N VAL A 117 -1.40 2.12 17.99
CA VAL A 117 -0.04 1.67 17.70
C VAL A 117 0.19 0.24 18.18
N LEU A 118 -0.13 -0.06 19.43
CA LEU A 118 0.07 -1.38 20.04
C LEU A 118 -0.74 -2.46 19.29
N GLY A 119 -1.96 -2.14 18.87
CA GLY A 119 -2.82 -3.03 18.08
C GLY A 119 -2.20 -3.48 16.75
N ALA A 120 -1.48 -2.57 16.07
CA ALA A 120 -0.84 -2.85 14.78
C ALA A 120 0.58 -3.40 14.92
N LEU A 121 1.34 -2.91 15.90
CA LEU A 121 2.77 -3.15 16.03
C LEU A 121 3.12 -4.63 16.22
N LYS A 122 2.31 -5.37 16.97
CA LYS A 122 2.47 -6.82 17.22
C LYS A 122 2.54 -7.66 15.94
N TYR A 123 1.99 -7.17 14.83
CA TYR A 123 2.05 -7.83 13.53
C TYR A 123 3.22 -7.35 12.67
N SER A 124 3.81 -6.20 13.02
CA SER A 124 4.84 -5.53 12.21
C SER A 124 6.26 -5.79 12.67
N ILE A 125 6.44 -6.27 13.92
CA ILE A 125 7.75 -6.57 14.49
C ILE A 125 7.82 -8.01 15.02
N ARG A 126 9.04 -8.49 15.19
CA ARG A 126 9.35 -9.80 15.76
C ARG A 126 10.51 -9.70 16.74
N GLN A 127 10.56 -10.61 17.71
CA GLN A 127 11.74 -10.77 18.55
C GLN A 127 12.81 -11.57 17.81
N THR A 128 14.04 -11.11 17.91
CA THR A 128 15.23 -11.76 17.33
C THR A 128 15.84 -12.74 18.33
N SER A 129 16.72 -13.63 17.86
CA SER A 129 17.34 -14.65 18.70
C SER A 129 18.21 -14.12 19.82
N ASP A 130 18.70 -12.88 19.70
CA ASP A 130 19.46 -12.16 20.74
C ASP A 130 18.56 -11.37 21.70
N GLY A 131 17.23 -11.56 21.63
CA GLY A 131 16.25 -10.97 22.53
C GLY A 131 15.83 -9.55 22.15
N LYS A 132 16.39 -8.95 21.11
CA LYS A 132 15.97 -7.64 20.59
C LYS A 132 14.69 -7.73 19.79
N TRP A 133 14.13 -6.58 19.44
CA TRP A 133 12.99 -6.47 18.56
C TRP A 133 13.43 -5.93 17.21
N SER A 134 12.85 -6.42 16.12
CA SER A 134 13.15 -6.00 14.75
C SER A 134 11.86 -5.89 13.92
N TRP A 135 11.91 -5.03 12.92
CA TRP A 135 10.85 -5.00 11.91
C TRP A 135 10.75 -6.33 11.17
N LYS A 136 9.53 -6.70 10.77
CA LYS A 136 9.27 -7.81 9.85
C LYS A 136 9.43 -7.43 8.37
N TRP A 137 10.27 -6.46 8.06
CA TRP A 137 10.60 -6.14 6.67
C TRP A 137 12.12 -6.21 6.46
N ASP A 138 12.51 -6.61 5.25
CA ASP A 138 13.93 -6.77 4.89
C ASP A 138 14.62 -5.40 4.87
N PRO A 139 15.72 -5.22 5.62
CA PRO A 139 16.53 -4.01 5.55
C PRO A 139 17.02 -3.66 4.14
N ALA A 140 17.22 -4.65 3.26
CA ALA A 140 17.61 -4.45 1.86
C ALA A 140 16.58 -3.61 1.08
N THR A 141 15.33 -3.60 1.50
CA THR A 141 14.30 -2.73 0.92
C THR A 141 14.55 -1.23 1.16
N LYS A 142 15.44 -0.84 2.09
CA LYS A 142 15.82 0.57 2.33
C LYS A 142 16.51 1.22 1.13
N SER A 143 17.31 0.48 0.40
CA SER A 143 18.09 1.00 -0.73
C SER A 143 17.23 1.42 -1.93
N ARG A 144 15.99 0.94 -2.00
CA ARG A 144 15.07 1.16 -3.12
C ARG A 144 14.38 2.51 -3.17
N GLY A 145 14.19 3.16 -2.05
CA GLY A 145 13.55 4.46 -2.01
C GLY A 145 14.43 5.62 -2.52
N ARG A 146 15.65 5.34 -2.95
CA ARG A 146 16.63 6.37 -3.30
C ARG A 146 16.59 6.84 -4.74
N THR A 147 16.10 6.02 -5.65
CA THR A 147 15.99 6.38 -7.07
C THR A 147 14.66 5.92 -7.65
N ALA A 148 14.04 6.78 -8.48
CA ALA A 148 12.92 6.33 -9.31
C ALA A 148 13.40 5.13 -10.15
N ASP A 149 12.59 4.09 -10.24
CA ASP A 149 12.90 2.96 -11.11
C ASP A 149 12.87 3.43 -12.57
N PRO A 150 13.99 3.45 -13.29
CA PRO A 150 14.03 3.97 -14.66
C PRO A 150 13.15 3.18 -15.63
N LYS A 151 12.78 1.95 -15.28
CA LYS A 151 11.84 1.13 -16.07
C LYS A 151 10.39 1.55 -15.87
N TRP A 152 10.11 2.32 -14.82
CA TRP A 152 8.77 2.74 -14.39
C TRP A 152 8.69 4.26 -14.16
N PRO A 153 8.92 5.07 -15.20
CA PRO A 153 8.77 6.52 -15.11
C PRO A 153 7.31 6.89 -14.84
N VAL A 154 7.08 8.09 -14.36
CA VAL A 154 5.75 8.59 -13.98
C VAL A 154 4.75 8.50 -15.14
N GLU A 155 5.19 8.78 -16.35
CA GLU A 155 4.37 8.70 -17.56
C GLU A 155 3.80 7.28 -17.76
N LYS A 156 4.65 6.27 -17.60
CA LYS A 156 4.24 4.86 -17.70
C LYS A 156 3.26 4.46 -16.59
N LEU A 157 3.42 5.00 -15.39
CA LEU A 157 2.45 4.78 -14.30
C LEU A 157 1.09 5.42 -14.61
N TRP A 158 1.08 6.58 -15.29
CA TRP A 158 -0.16 7.19 -15.79
C TRP A 158 -0.82 6.35 -16.89
N GLU A 159 -0.03 5.77 -17.81
CA GLU A 159 -0.53 4.84 -18.82
C GLU A 159 -1.20 3.61 -18.15
N CYS A 160 -0.59 3.07 -17.10
CA CYS A 160 -1.19 1.97 -16.34
C CYS A 160 -2.55 2.38 -15.73
N VAL A 161 -2.63 3.54 -15.09
CA VAL A 161 -3.89 4.03 -14.50
C VAL A 161 -4.98 4.21 -15.57
N GLN A 162 -4.63 4.73 -16.74
CA GLN A 162 -5.56 4.90 -17.87
C GLN A 162 -6.04 3.57 -18.46
N ALA A 163 -5.22 2.52 -18.39
CA ALA A 163 -5.53 1.20 -18.93
C ALA A 163 -6.38 0.32 -17.99
N VAL A 164 -6.62 0.76 -16.75
CA VAL A 164 -7.53 0.04 -15.83
C VAL A 164 -8.96 0.10 -16.38
N ASP A 165 -9.55 -1.06 -16.60
CA ASP A 165 -10.87 -1.21 -17.27
C ASP A 165 -12.00 -1.66 -16.32
N CYS A 166 -11.70 -1.90 -15.05
CA CYS A 166 -12.70 -2.31 -14.06
C CYS A 166 -13.21 -1.12 -13.22
N PRO A 167 -14.42 -1.24 -12.62
CA PRO A 167 -14.89 -0.29 -11.63
C PRO A 167 -13.87 -0.05 -10.54
N SER A 168 -13.53 1.21 -10.30
CA SER A 168 -12.43 1.57 -9.41
C SER A 168 -12.86 2.59 -8.35
N LEU A 169 -12.25 2.48 -7.17
CA LEU A 169 -12.34 3.44 -6.08
C LEU A 169 -10.93 3.90 -5.72
N VAL A 170 -10.72 5.21 -5.72
CA VAL A 170 -9.46 5.79 -5.25
C VAL A 170 -9.73 6.61 -4.00
N LEU A 171 -9.10 6.23 -2.90
CA LEU A 171 -9.25 6.87 -1.59
C LEU A 171 -8.00 7.68 -1.24
N ARG A 172 -8.21 8.87 -0.68
CA ARG A 172 -7.16 9.73 -0.15
C ARG A 172 -7.47 10.11 1.30
N GLY A 173 -6.48 10.14 2.17
CA GLY A 173 -6.61 10.79 3.47
C GLY A 173 -6.53 12.31 3.34
N ASP A 174 -7.42 13.06 3.99
CA ASP A 174 -7.46 14.53 3.90
C ASP A 174 -6.14 15.20 4.37
N ARG A 175 -5.41 14.53 5.25
CA ARG A 175 -4.10 14.95 5.78
C ARG A 175 -2.93 14.21 5.17
N SER A 176 -3.13 13.48 4.07
CA SER A 176 -2.05 12.77 3.40
C SER A 176 -1.00 13.72 2.84
N ASP A 177 0.27 13.47 3.18
CA ASP A 177 1.45 14.14 2.64
C ASP A 177 2.16 13.32 1.54
N ILE A 178 1.58 12.17 1.17
CA ILE A 178 2.08 11.26 0.12
C ILE A 178 1.29 11.47 -1.18
N PHE A 179 -0.03 11.53 -1.08
CA PHE A 179 -0.94 11.54 -2.21
C PHE A 179 -1.70 12.86 -2.27
N SER A 180 -1.53 13.63 -3.34
CA SER A 180 -2.13 14.95 -3.48
C SER A 180 -3.59 14.88 -3.95
N GLU A 181 -4.36 15.89 -3.59
CA GLU A 181 -5.72 16.09 -4.10
C GLU A 181 -5.74 16.27 -5.63
N GLU A 182 -4.71 16.94 -6.17
CA GLU A 182 -4.57 17.14 -7.60
C GLU A 182 -4.38 15.79 -8.33
N THR A 183 -3.51 14.92 -7.82
CA THR A 183 -3.31 13.58 -8.39
C THR A 183 -4.58 12.73 -8.27
N LEU A 184 -5.30 12.79 -7.13
CA LEU A 184 -6.60 12.12 -6.95
C LEU A 184 -7.60 12.59 -8.01
N ALA A 185 -7.77 13.90 -8.18
CA ALA A 185 -8.69 14.47 -9.16
C ALA A 185 -8.32 14.09 -10.60
N LYS A 186 -7.02 14.04 -10.92
CA LYS A 186 -6.53 13.62 -12.23
C LYS A 186 -6.83 12.14 -12.47
N MET A 187 -6.61 11.26 -11.49
CA MET A 187 -6.98 9.83 -11.59
C MET A 187 -8.47 9.65 -11.86
N GLY A 188 -9.34 10.36 -11.14
CA GLY A 188 -10.78 10.31 -11.36
C GLY A 188 -11.24 10.77 -12.76
N LYS A 189 -10.42 11.59 -13.45
CA LYS A 189 -10.71 12.03 -14.82
C LYS A 189 -10.22 11.07 -15.91
N VAL A 190 -9.10 10.37 -15.67
CA VAL A 190 -8.46 9.56 -16.70
C VAL A 190 -8.83 8.09 -16.65
N MET A 191 -9.28 7.58 -15.50
CA MET A 191 -9.77 6.20 -15.36
C MET A 191 -11.19 6.11 -15.90
N VAL A 192 -11.50 5.02 -16.60
CA VAL A 192 -12.75 4.82 -17.33
C VAL A 192 -13.98 4.80 -16.41
N ASP A 193 -13.88 4.12 -15.28
CA ASP A 193 -14.96 3.95 -14.31
C ASP A 193 -14.41 4.10 -12.89
N CYS A 194 -14.29 5.35 -12.43
CA CYS A 194 -13.62 5.70 -11.19
C CYS A 194 -14.48 6.59 -10.28
N THR A 195 -14.61 6.16 -9.04
CA THR A 195 -15.06 7.00 -7.93
C THR A 195 -13.86 7.44 -7.11
N THR A 196 -13.78 8.70 -6.75
CA THR A 196 -12.74 9.23 -5.87
C THR A 196 -13.36 9.76 -4.59
N GLU A 197 -12.77 9.44 -3.44
CA GLU A 197 -13.20 9.96 -2.14
C GLU A 197 -12.02 10.42 -1.31
N THR A 198 -12.22 11.50 -0.54
CA THR A 198 -11.29 11.95 0.50
C THR A 198 -11.85 11.62 1.86
N ILE A 199 -11.11 10.82 2.62
CA ILE A 199 -11.49 10.37 3.97
C ILE A 199 -11.02 11.40 5.00
N SER A 200 -11.95 11.95 5.74
CA SER A 200 -11.71 12.96 6.76
C SER A 200 -10.90 12.40 7.93
N ASN A 201 -10.12 13.28 8.58
CA ASN A 201 -9.29 12.93 9.74
C ASN A 201 -8.33 11.77 9.52
N ALA A 202 -7.89 11.55 8.29
CA ALA A 202 -6.98 10.49 7.90
C ALA A 202 -5.72 11.04 7.22
N GLY A 203 -4.56 10.53 7.63
CA GLY A 203 -3.28 10.70 6.93
C GLY A 203 -3.06 9.56 5.94
N HIS A 204 -1.78 9.22 5.72
CA HIS A 204 -1.40 8.13 4.80
C HIS A 204 -1.98 6.76 5.19
N LEU A 205 -2.19 6.49 6.47
CA LEU A 205 -2.75 5.21 6.94
C LEU A 205 -4.29 5.29 7.07
N VAL A 206 -4.97 5.59 5.97
CA VAL A 206 -6.40 5.90 5.89
C VAL A 206 -7.27 4.91 6.67
N GLN A 207 -7.09 3.62 6.44
CA GLN A 207 -7.87 2.54 7.06
C GLN A 207 -7.66 2.43 8.57
N GLY A 208 -6.55 2.93 9.07
CA GLY A 208 -6.23 2.91 10.48
C GLY A 208 -6.57 4.20 11.20
N ASP A 209 -6.60 5.32 10.48
CA ASP A 209 -6.90 6.64 11.05
C ASP A 209 -8.41 6.90 11.14
N ASN A 210 -9.15 6.50 10.10
CA ASN A 210 -10.63 6.58 10.09
C ASN A 210 -11.23 5.30 9.48
N PRO A 211 -11.30 4.20 10.25
CA PRO A 211 -11.83 2.92 9.77
C PRO A 211 -13.31 2.98 9.40
N VAL A 212 -14.10 3.85 10.01
CA VAL A 212 -15.55 3.93 9.78
C VAL A 212 -15.84 4.43 8.37
N ASP A 213 -15.28 5.56 7.98
CA ASP A 213 -15.49 6.14 6.66
C ASP A 213 -14.79 5.29 5.58
N PHE A 214 -13.60 4.75 5.88
CA PHE A 214 -12.92 3.80 4.99
C PHE A 214 -13.79 2.57 4.67
N ILE A 215 -14.39 1.94 5.70
CA ILE A 215 -15.26 0.78 5.51
C ILE A 215 -16.52 1.16 4.72
N THR A 216 -17.07 2.35 4.95
CA THR A 216 -18.25 2.84 4.25
C THR A 216 -17.95 3.00 2.75
N ALA A 217 -16.84 3.64 2.38
CA ALA A 217 -16.40 3.79 1.00
C ALA A 217 -16.13 2.43 0.33
N ALA A 218 -15.39 1.54 1.02
CA ALA A 218 -15.09 0.21 0.52
C ALA A 218 -16.37 -0.64 0.29
N ARG A 219 -17.33 -0.57 1.20
CA ARG A 219 -18.64 -1.23 1.01
C ARG A 219 -19.42 -0.66 -0.17
N GLY A 220 -19.30 0.62 -0.45
CA GLY A 220 -19.93 1.28 -1.58
C GLY A 220 -19.54 0.63 -2.89
N ILE A 221 -18.25 0.51 -3.17
CA ILE A 221 -17.76 -0.14 -4.41
C ILE A 221 -18.12 -1.62 -4.46
N LEU A 222 -17.90 -2.37 -3.37
CA LEU A 222 -18.21 -3.80 -3.32
C LEU A 222 -19.70 -4.08 -3.56
N SER A 223 -20.60 -3.25 -3.02
CA SER A 223 -22.05 -3.39 -3.25
C SER A 223 -22.46 -3.05 -4.69
N ARG A 224 -21.72 -2.14 -5.33
CA ARG A 224 -21.97 -1.75 -6.72
C ARG A 224 -21.69 -2.89 -7.71
N VAL A 225 -20.60 -3.63 -7.49
CA VAL A 225 -20.11 -4.67 -8.41
C VAL A 225 -20.67 -6.07 -8.14
N ASN A 226 -21.32 -6.28 -7.01
CA ASN A 226 -21.96 -7.58 -6.65
C ASN A 226 -23.48 -7.58 -6.81
N ARG A 227 -24.02 -6.70 -7.66
CA ARG A 227 -25.45 -6.68 -8.01
C ARG A 227 -25.78 -7.62 -9.15
#